data_424319e2980a753fb09daf3dfc5420e7
#
_entry.id   424319e2980a753fb09daf3dfc5420e7
#
_cell.length_a   1.000
_cell.length_b   1.000
_cell.length_c   1.000
_cell.angle_alpha   90.00
_cell.angle_beta   90.00
_cell.angle_gamma   90.00
#
_symmetry.space_group_name_H-M   'P 1'
#
loop_
_entity.id
_entity.type
_entity.pdbx_description
1 polymer ?
#
loop_
_entity_poly.entity_id
_entity_poly.type
_entity_poly.pdbx_seq_one_letter_code
_entity_poly.pdbx_strand_id
1 'polypeptide(L)'
;MKAKAVSYEGQDFYLLKRFDDVAILKLGKSFLSNAIDQAIKNPLLDVLDRIAENDGIKVLVILNCLEKIGCEDYICFCRQVLETESDRRSIQRMCNFFDQLLLRIVKLNKPVIHADCGEVICLFLGIGLACDYRIVATHTIFRKPYFELGTLPKGGSPFFLCKMLGYDRTKKLFMSHKDINAIEAQMLGLVDQVVPLAKLEETAIQMAQDWTQRSICSMKGIKRLINYSIEDLKDYLSFESQELLKTIGTV
;
A
#
# COMPACT_ATOMS: atom_id res chain seq x y z
N MET A 1 5.97 -26.74 14.91
CA MET A 1 7.41 -26.38 14.86
C MET A 1 7.50 -24.88 15.10
N LYS A 2 8.35 -24.40 16.03
CA LYS A 2 8.56 -22.95 16.21
C LYS A 2 9.35 -22.43 15.01
N ALA A 3 8.74 -21.60 14.16
CA ALA A 3 9.41 -20.94 13.07
C ALA A 3 10.58 -20.11 13.62
N LYS A 4 11.78 -20.30 13.10
CA LYS A 4 12.96 -19.52 13.48
C LYS A 4 12.95 -18.21 12.69
N ALA A 5 12.86 -17.08 13.37
CA ALA A 5 13.18 -15.78 12.75
C ALA A 5 14.67 -15.80 12.36
N VAL A 6 14.97 -15.54 11.09
CA VAL A 6 16.32 -15.74 10.55
C VAL A 6 17.11 -14.42 10.43
N SER A 7 16.43 -13.30 10.26
CA SER A 7 17.08 -11.98 10.17
C SER A 7 16.13 -10.83 10.48
N TYR A 8 16.70 -9.74 11.01
CA TYR A 8 16.02 -8.46 11.22
C TYR A 8 16.84 -7.37 10.56
N GLU A 9 16.18 -6.55 9.77
CA GLU A 9 16.74 -5.33 9.20
C GLU A 9 15.67 -4.23 9.28
N GLY A 10 16.02 -3.03 9.70
CA GLY A 10 15.02 -1.98 9.78
C GLY A 10 15.61 -0.60 10.01
N GLN A 11 14.77 0.37 9.78
CA GLN A 11 14.94 1.79 10.10
C GLN A 11 13.64 2.27 10.76
N ASP A 12 13.59 3.51 11.24
CA ASP A 12 12.41 4.05 11.95
C ASP A 12 11.11 4.00 11.15
N PHE A 13 11.20 3.90 9.82
CA PHE A 13 10.05 3.91 8.92
C PHE A 13 9.69 2.55 8.32
N TYR A 14 10.52 1.51 8.51
CA TYR A 14 10.18 0.12 8.17
C TYR A 14 10.98 -0.88 9.00
N LEU A 15 10.43 -2.09 9.14
CA LEU A 15 11.11 -3.23 9.73
C LEU A 15 10.88 -4.45 8.83
N LEU A 16 11.97 -5.06 8.37
CA LEU A 16 11.95 -6.32 7.62
C LEU A 16 12.28 -7.48 8.57
N LYS A 17 11.39 -8.47 8.61
CA LYS A 17 11.60 -9.76 9.29
C LYS A 17 11.50 -10.88 8.28
N ARG A 18 12.17 -11.99 8.55
CA ARG A 18 12.04 -13.20 7.76
C ARG A 18 11.67 -14.38 8.65
N PHE A 19 10.67 -15.14 8.23
CA PHE A 19 10.26 -16.42 8.83
C PHE A 19 10.28 -17.47 7.72
N ASP A 20 11.27 -18.37 7.75
CA ASP A 20 11.48 -19.39 6.72
C ASP A 20 11.45 -18.76 5.30
N ASP A 21 10.45 -19.09 4.49
CA ASP A 21 10.27 -18.61 3.11
C ASP A 21 9.38 -17.36 3.01
N VAL A 22 8.97 -16.75 4.14
CA VAL A 22 8.11 -15.57 4.21
C VAL A 22 8.91 -14.35 4.64
N ALA A 23 8.86 -13.29 3.85
CA ALA A 23 9.30 -11.95 4.25
C ALA A 23 8.14 -11.15 4.84
N ILE A 24 8.35 -10.45 5.94
CA ILE A 24 7.37 -9.57 6.59
C ILE A 24 7.96 -8.19 6.64
N LEU A 25 7.38 -7.28 5.87
CA LEU A 25 7.73 -5.87 5.82
C LEU A 25 6.70 -5.08 6.62
N LYS A 26 7.08 -4.57 7.79
CA LYS A 26 6.25 -3.65 8.58
C LYS A 26 6.56 -2.22 8.21
N LEU A 27 5.56 -1.45 7.83
CA LEU A 27 5.68 -0.01 7.63
C LEU A 27 5.57 0.71 8.97
N GLY A 28 6.56 1.53 9.29
CA GLY A 28 6.65 2.24 10.56
C GLY A 28 5.87 3.56 10.59
N LYS A 29 5.78 4.17 11.77
CA LYS A 29 5.07 5.43 12.02
C LYS A 29 5.60 6.59 11.17
N SER A 30 6.92 6.65 10.98
CA SER A 30 7.57 7.72 10.21
C SER A 30 7.58 7.50 8.71
N PHE A 31 6.81 6.52 8.19
CA PHE A 31 6.82 6.16 6.77
C PHE A 31 6.47 7.34 5.84
N LEU A 32 5.41 8.10 6.16
CA LEU A 32 4.99 9.25 5.32
C LEU A 32 5.95 10.44 5.43
N SER A 33 6.38 10.80 6.64
CA SER A 33 7.30 11.93 6.84
C SER A 33 8.64 11.69 6.15
N ASN A 34 9.11 10.45 6.15
CA ASN A 34 10.35 10.07 5.47
C ASN A 34 10.18 9.90 3.94
N ALA A 35 8.94 9.83 3.43
CA ALA A 35 8.67 9.72 2.00
C ALA A 35 9.12 10.95 1.19
N ILE A 36 9.32 12.11 1.83
CA ILE A 36 9.80 13.35 1.20
C ILE A 36 11.34 13.39 1.13
N ASP A 37 12.03 12.76 2.08
CA ASP A 37 13.48 12.73 2.13
C ASP A 37 14.06 11.76 1.08
N GLN A 38 14.91 12.28 0.19
CA GLN A 38 15.53 11.47 -0.86
C GLN A 38 16.49 10.40 -0.35
N ALA A 39 17.19 10.67 0.75
CA ALA A 39 18.16 9.73 1.32
C ALA A 39 17.49 8.48 1.88
N ILE A 40 16.23 8.60 2.31
CA ILE A 40 15.49 7.56 3.03
C ILE A 40 14.62 6.71 2.09
N LYS A 41 14.33 7.18 0.88
CA LYS A 41 13.46 6.46 -0.08
C LYS A 41 14.06 5.20 -0.65
N ASN A 42 15.34 5.27 -0.98
CA ASN A 42 16.06 4.19 -1.64
C ASN A 42 16.09 2.90 -0.80
N PRO A 43 16.37 2.93 0.52
CA PRO A 43 16.44 1.69 1.31
C PRO A 43 15.19 0.81 1.26
N LEU A 44 13.99 1.39 1.26
CA LEU A 44 12.76 0.59 1.18
C LEU A 44 12.54 0.00 -0.21
N LEU A 45 12.81 0.77 -1.26
CA LEU A 45 12.74 0.27 -2.64
C LEU A 45 13.78 -0.82 -2.88
N ASP A 46 15.00 -0.64 -2.37
CA ASP A 46 16.08 -1.63 -2.44
C ASP A 46 15.72 -2.91 -1.67
N VAL A 47 15.00 -2.79 -0.54
CA VAL A 47 14.47 -3.96 0.19
C VAL A 47 13.52 -4.77 -0.69
N LEU A 48 12.61 -4.11 -1.42
CA LEU A 48 11.69 -4.81 -2.32
C LEU A 48 12.45 -5.47 -3.49
N ASP A 49 13.44 -4.79 -4.05
CA ASP A 49 14.28 -5.34 -5.12
C ASP A 49 15.08 -6.56 -4.63
N ARG A 50 15.68 -6.51 -3.42
CA ARG A 50 16.35 -7.67 -2.78
C ARG A 50 15.38 -8.81 -2.47
N ILE A 51 14.14 -8.52 -2.04
CA ILE A 51 13.11 -9.55 -1.85
C ILE A 51 12.77 -10.18 -3.20
N ALA A 52 12.67 -9.40 -4.27
CA ALA A 52 12.38 -9.91 -5.61
C ALA A 52 13.43 -10.92 -6.09
N GLU A 53 14.71 -10.63 -5.86
CA GLU A 53 15.86 -11.43 -6.29
C GLU A 53 16.15 -12.64 -5.39
N ASN A 54 15.68 -12.66 -4.14
CA ASN A 54 15.98 -13.71 -3.18
C ASN A 54 15.07 -14.93 -3.36
N ASP A 55 15.56 -15.97 -4.03
CA ASP A 55 14.80 -17.22 -4.26
C ASP A 55 14.39 -17.96 -2.99
N GLY A 56 15.06 -17.73 -1.85
CA GLY A 56 14.68 -18.25 -0.56
C GLY A 56 13.43 -17.60 0.04
N ILE A 57 12.94 -16.49 -0.54
CA ILE A 57 11.68 -15.84 -0.15
C ILE A 57 10.61 -16.19 -1.19
N LYS A 58 9.52 -16.79 -0.74
CA LYS A 58 8.41 -17.21 -1.60
C LYS A 58 7.21 -16.26 -1.56
N VAL A 59 6.94 -15.66 -0.39
CA VAL A 59 5.78 -14.78 -0.16
C VAL A 59 6.23 -13.53 0.60
N LEU A 60 5.68 -12.38 0.27
CA LEU A 60 5.83 -11.13 1.00
C LEU A 60 4.53 -10.81 1.76
N VAL A 61 4.65 -10.46 3.03
CA VAL A 61 3.58 -9.85 3.83
C VAL A 61 3.95 -8.40 4.08
N ILE A 62 3.07 -7.46 3.73
CA ILE A 62 3.19 -6.04 4.06
C ILE A 62 2.22 -5.77 5.20
N LEU A 63 2.74 -5.34 6.35
CA LEU A 63 1.96 -4.99 7.52
C LEU A 63 2.03 -3.49 7.74
N ASN A 64 0.89 -2.82 7.76
CA ASN A 64 0.83 -1.47 8.27
C ASN A 64 0.83 -1.51 9.81
N CYS A 65 1.62 -0.61 10.41
CA CYS A 65 1.73 -0.53 11.86
C CYS A 65 0.42 0.00 12.48
N LEU A 66 0.08 -0.51 13.69
CA LEU A 66 -0.99 0.05 14.53
C LEU A 66 -0.80 1.54 14.83
N GLU A 67 0.45 1.96 14.92
CA GLU A 67 0.86 3.34 15.20
C GLU A 67 1.07 4.18 13.93
N LYS A 68 0.55 3.72 12.78
CA LYS A 68 0.64 4.50 11.55
C LYS A 68 -0.09 5.83 11.69
N ILE A 69 0.26 6.78 10.83
CA ILE A 69 -0.40 8.07 10.72
C ILE A 69 -1.89 7.87 10.46
N GLY A 70 -2.73 8.43 11.31
CA GLY A 70 -4.18 8.52 11.12
C GLY A 70 -4.56 9.59 10.09
N CYS A 71 -5.86 9.77 9.89
CA CYS A 71 -6.38 10.75 8.93
C CYS A 71 -6.00 12.19 9.29
N GLU A 72 -6.14 12.56 10.56
CA GLU A 72 -5.80 13.91 11.05
C GLU A 72 -4.29 14.20 10.91
N ASP A 73 -3.44 13.25 11.30
CA ASP A 73 -1.99 13.41 11.14
C ASP A 73 -1.60 13.55 9.66
N TYR A 74 -2.27 12.80 8.76
CA TYR A 74 -2.07 12.93 7.33
C TYR A 74 -2.50 14.30 6.80
N ILE A 75 -3.63 14.82 7.27
CA ILE A 75 -4.12 16.16 6.91
C ILE A 75 -3.12 17.22 7.38
N CYS A 76 -2.65 17.14 8.63
CA CYS A 76 -1.62 18.04 9.16
C CYS A 76 -0.32 17.96 8.34
N PHE A 77 0.14 16.76 8.04
CA PHE A 77 1.31 16.53 7.19
C PHE A 77 1.14 17.17 5.79
N CYS A 78 0.00 16.94 5.13
CA CYS A 78 -0.27 17.53 3.82
C CYS A 78 -0.33 19.06 3.87
N ARG A 79 -0.97 19.64 4.88
CA ARG A 79 -1.02 21.11 5.06
C ARG A 79 0.38 21.67 5.24
N GLN A 80 1.21 21.08 6.10
CA GLN A 80 2.61 21.52 6.28
C GLN A 80 3.41 21.46 4.98
N VAL A 81 3.21 20.42 4.17
CA VAL A 81 3.88 20.29 2.86
C VAL A 81 3.37 21.32 1.85
N LEU A 82 2.08 21.70 1.92
CA LEU A 82 1.46 22.67 1.01
C LEU A 82 1.74 24.13 1.41
N GLU A 83 1.80 24.42 2.72
CA GLU A 83 2.01 25.77 3.27
C GLU A 83 3.47 26.22 3.22
N THR A 84 4.41 25.32 3.30
CA THR A 84 5.80 25.66 3.04
C THR A 84 5.94 25.94 1.55
N GLU A 85 6.59 27.06 1.18
CA GLU A 85 7.09 27.31 -0.19
C GLU A 85 8.04 26.19 -0.65
N SER A 86 7.96 25.08 0.03
CA SER A 86 8.65 23.83 -0.19
C SER A 86 8.24 23.30 -1.53
N ASP A 87 8.94 23.87 -2.45
CA ASP A 87 9.36 23.29 -3.66
C ASP A 87 8.42 22.17 -4.18
N ARG A 88 7.61 22.52 -5.15
CA ARG A 88 6.88 21.60 -6.04
C ARG A 88 7.65 20.30 -6.32
N ARG A 89 8.98 20.36 -6.20
CA ARG A 89 9.90 19.23 -6.28
C ARG A 89 9.77 18.24 -5.12
N SER A 90 9.45 18.67 -3.89
CA SER A 90 9.25 17.76 -2.75
C SER A 90 8.00 16.91 -2.93
N ILE A 91 6.91 17.54 -3.38
CA ILE A 91 5.67 16.83 -3.72
C ILE A 91 5.92 15.86 -4.90
N GLN A 92 6.63 16.31 -5.93
CA GLN A 92 7.00 15.48 -7.06
C GLN A 92 7.85 14.27 -6.62
N ARG A 93 8.81 14.47 -5.72
CA ARG A 93 9.63 13.39 -5.16
C ARG A 93 8.79 12.38 -4.38
N MET A 94 7.88 12.87 -3.54
CA MET A 94 6.94 12.03 -2.80
C MET A 94 6.06 11.21 -3.77
N CYS A 95 5.48 11.85 -4.78
CA CYS A 95 4.70 11.15 -5.81
C CYS A 95 5.53 10.05 -6.48
N ASN A 96 6.74 10.38 -6.93
CA ASN A 96 7.64 9.42 -7.58
C ASN A 96 7.97 8.24 -6.68
N PHE A 97 8.19 8.48 -5.38
CA PHE A 97 8.45 7.39 -4.44
C PHE A 97 7.26 6.42 -4.35
N PHE A 98 6.05 6.93 -4.17
CA PHE A 98 4.86 6.08 -4.09
C PHE A 98 4.55 5.36 -5.40
N ASP A 99 4.75 6.02 -6.54
CA ASP A 99 4.60 5.39 -7.85
C ASP A 99 5.58 4.23 -8.02
N GLN A 100 6.85 4.42 -7.63
CA GLN A 100 7.87 3.38 -7.65
C GLN A 100 7.57 2.22 -6.68
N LEU A 101 7.05 2.54 -5.49
CA LEU A 101 6.65 1.54 -4.51
C LEU A 101 5.52 0.65 -5.04
N LEU A 102 4.46 1.24 -5.57
CA LEU A 102 3.32 0.53 -6.14
C LEU A 102 3.73 -0.35 -7.32
N LEU A 103 4.52 0.21 -8.24
CA LEU A 103 5.00 -0.54 -9.41
C LEU A 103 5.86 -1.75 -9.00
N ARG A 104 6.70 -1.61 -7.95
CA ARG A 104 7.48 -2.76 -7.44
C ARG A 104 6.60 -3.83 -6.82
N ILE A 105 5.59 -3.44 -6.04
CA ILE A 105 4.64 -4.39 -5.44
C ILE A 105 3.90 -5.18 -6.53
N VAL A 106 3.36 -4.49 -7.54
CA VAL A 106 2.62 -5.14 -8.63
C VAL A 106 3.53 -6.02 -9.49
N LYS A 107 4.75 -5.56 -9.78
CA LYS A 107 5.75 -6.29 -10.59
C LYS A 107 6.44 -7.42 -9.81
N LEU A 108 6.31 -7.46 -8.48
CA LEU A 108 7.00 -8.46 -7.67
C LEU A 108 6.61 -9.88 -8.13
N ASN A 109 7.62 -10.67 -8.52
CA ASN A 109 7.45 -12.07 -8.94
C ASN A 109 7.18 -13.01 -7.76
N LYS A 110 6.40 -12.54 -6.77
CA LYS A 110 6.01 -13.28 -5.57
C LYS A 110 4.63 -12.82 -5.15
N PRO A 111 3.80 -13.70 -4.59
CA PRO A 111 2.55 -13.29 -3.96
C PRO A 111 2.79 -12.30 -2.83
N VAL A 112 1.93 -11.29 -2.71
CA VAL A 112 1.99 -10.25 -1.68
C VAL A 112 0.67 -10.21 -0.92
N ILE A 113 0.74 -10.35 0.40
CA ILE A 113 -0.38 -10.19 1.31
C ILE A 113 -0.24 -8.85 2.01
N HIS A 114 -1.29 -8.06 2.06
CA HIS A 114 -1.35 -6.82 2.80
C HIS A 114 -2.24 -6.97 4.03
N ALA A 115 -1.78 -6.51 5.18
CA ALA A 115 -2.58 -6.46 6.40
C ALA A 115 -2.57 -5.05 7.00
N ASP A 116 -3.76 -4.50 7.30
CA ASP A 116 -3.94 -3.14 7.73
C ASP A 116 -4.98 -3.00 8.86
N CYS A 117 -4.93 -1.91 9.61
CA CYS A 117 -5.85 -1.63 10.70
C CYS A 117 -5.98 -0.13 10.97
N GLY A 118 -7.00 0.25 11.73
CA GLY A 118 -7.27 1.64 12.06
C GLY A 118 -7.72 2.46 10.85
N GLU A 119 -7.31 3.72 10.76
CA GLU A 119 -7.68 4.59 9.65
C GLU A 119 -6.80 4.34 8.42
N VAL A 120 -7.40 4.02 7.30
CA VAL A 120 -6.73 3.77 6.02
C VAL A 120 -7.05 4.90 5.06
N ILE A 121 -6.07 5.74 4.78
CA ILE A 121 -6.18 6.80 3.77
C ILE A 121 -5.93 6.26 2.36
N CYS A 122 -6.30 7.03 1.32
CA CYS A 122 -6.22 6.59 -0.08
C CYS A 122 -4.86 6.03 -0.49
N LEU A 123 -3.77 6.57 0.07
CA LEU A 123 -2.41 6.13 -0.21
C LEU A 123 -2.17 4.67 0.26
N PHE A 124 -2.54 4.37 1.50
CA PHE A 124 -2.43 3.01 2.04
C PHE A 124 -3.43 2.06 1.39
N LEU A 125 -4.64 2.56 1.04
CA LEU A 125 -5.57 1.79 0.22
C LEU A 125 -4.92 1.38 -1.11
N GLY A 126 -4.23 2.30 -1.80
CA GLY A 126 -3.50 2.01 -3.04
C GLY A 126 -2.43 0.91 -2.87
N ILE A 127 -1.65 0.96 -1.78
CA ILE A 127 -0.68 -0.09 -1.44
C ILE A 127 -1.41 -1.44 -1.28
N GLY A 128 -2.52 -1.47 -0.54
CA GLY A 128 -3.33 -2.68 -0.37
C GLY A 128 -3.86 -3.22 -1.69
N LEU A 129 -4.39 -2.34 -2.56
CA LEU A 129 -4.95 -2.74 -3.87
C LEU A 129 -3.88 -3.23 -4.86
N ALA A 130 -2.62 -2.80 -4.68
CA ALA A 130 -1.48 -3.32 -5.44
C ALA A 130 -1.05 -4.74 -5.00
N CYS A 131 -1.52 -5.21 -3.83
CA CYS A 131 -1.22 -6.54 -3.30
C CYS A 131 -2.23 -7.59 -3.79
N ASP A 132 -1.84 -8.88 -3.69
CA ASP A 132 -2.64 -10.00 -4.19
C ASP A 132 -3.74 -10.45 -3.22
N TYR A 133 -3.62 -10.11 -1.92
CA TYR A 133 -4.61 -10.42 -0.88
C TYR A 133 -4.59 -9.36 0.23
N ARG A 134 -5.75 -8.99 0.75
CA ARG A 134 -5.93 -7.90 1.72
C ARG A 134 -6.69 -8.37 2.94
N ILE A 135 -6.08 -8.21 4.11
CA ILE A 135 -6.67 -8.53 5.41
C ILE A 135 -6.75 -7.25 6.22
N VAL A 136 -7.88 -6.97 6.85
CA VAL A 136 -7.99 -5.80 7.73
C VAL A 136 -8.59 -6.15 9.08
N ALA A 137 -8.30 -5.33 10.07
CA ALA A 137 -8.92 -5.47 11.38
C ALA A 137 -10.38 -5.00 11.36
N THR A 138 -11.22 -5.55 12.27
CA THR A 138 -12.67 -5.26 12.36
C THR A 138 -13.00 -3.77 12.55
N HIS A 139 -12.10 -3.00 13.19
CA HIS A 139 -12.26 -1.57 13.44
C HIS A 139 -11.65 -0.68 12.35
N THR A 140 -11.24 -1.25 11.22
CA THR A 140 -10.64 -0.49 10.11
C THR A 140 -11.68 0.40 9.44
N ILE A 141 -11.29 1.66 9.18
CA ILE A 141 -12.09 2.66 8.48
C ILE A 141 -11.27 3.24 7.33
N PHE A 142 -11.81 3.21 6.12
CA PHE A 142 -11.20 3.83 4.93
C PHE A 142 -11.66 5.28 4.83
N ARG A 143 -10.70 6.22 5.01
CA ARG A 143 -10.91 7.65 5.08
C ARG A 143 -10.60 8.33 3.75
N LYS A 144 -11.27 9.45 3.49
CA LYS A 144 -11.17 10.21 2.24
C LYS A 144 -10.78 11.66 2.49
N PRO A 145 -9.59 11.96 3.00
CA PRO A 145 -9.17 13.30 3.39
C PRO A 145 -8.96 14.26 2.21
N TYR A 146 -8.95 13.78 0.99
CA TYR A 146 -8.68 14.60 -0.20
C TYR A 146 -9.72 15.71 -0.41
N PHE A 147 -10.98 15.54 -0.01
CA PHE A 147 -11.97 16.61 -0.08
C PHE A 147 -11.68 17.74 0.91
N GLU A 148 -11.30 17.39 2.13
CA GLU A 148 -10.94 18.38 3.16
C GLU A 148 -9.65 19.12 2.81
N LEU A 149 -8.73 18.46 2.14
CA LEU A 149 -7.45 19.01 1.69
C LEU A 149 -7.55 19.79 0.38
N GLY A 150 -8.68 19.73 -0.35
CA GLY A 150 -8.76 20.27 -1.70
C GLY A 150 -7.79 19.60 -2.68
N THR A 151 -7.43 18.33 -2.43
CA THR A 151 -6.46 17.57 -3.23
C THR A 151 -7.14 16.41 -3.97
N LEU A 152 -6.34 15.54 -4.57
CA LEU A 152 -6.80 14.35 -5.25
C LEU A 152 -6.37 13.07 -4.51
N PRO A 153 -7.13 11.95 -4.67
CA PRO A 153 -6.70 10.67 -4.16
C PRO A 153 -5.40 10.24 -4.85
N LYS A 154 -4.33 10.01 -4.07
CA LYS A 154 -3.03 9.54 -4.56
C LYS A 154 -2.85 8.06 -4.20
N GLY A 155 -2.08 7.34 -5.01
CA GLY A 155 -1.71 5.94 -4.78
C GLY A 155 -2.39 4.94 -5.72
N GLY A 156 -2.85 5.39 -6.89
CA GLY A 156 -3.41 4.51 -7.92
C GLY A 156 -4.77 3.88 -7.56
N SER A 157 -5.37 4.26 -6.42
CA SER A 157 -6.63 3.67 -5.98
C SER A 157 -7.77 3.81 -6.99
N PRO A 158 -7.97 4.93 -7.72
CA PRO A 158 -8.99 4.98 -8.76
C PRO A 158 -8.75 3.99 -9.91
N PHE A 159 -7.49 3.78 -10.30
CA PHE A 159 -7.13 2.82 -11.34
C PHE A 159 -7.53 1.39 -10.97
N PHE A 160 -7.12 0.94 -9.79
CA PHE A 160 -7.45 -0.40 -9.32
C PHE A 160 -8.96 -0.58 -9.14
N LEU A 161 -9.63 0.39 -8.53
CA LEU A 161 -11.06 0.30 -8.26
C LEU A 161 -11.90 0.33 -9.54
N CYS A 162 -11.50 1.06 -10.58
CA CYS A 162 -12.18 0.99 -11.87
C CYS A 162 -12.11 -0.44 -12.48
N LYS A 163 -10.99 -1.13 -12.30
CA LYS A 163 -10.84 -2.53 -12.76
C LYS A 163 -11.62 -3.53 -11.88
N MET A 164 -11.71 -3.29 -10.57
CA MET A 164 -12.36 -4.19 -9.61
C MET A 164 -13.89 -4.02 -9.55
N LEU A 165 -14.36 -2.76 -9.53
CA LEU A 165 -15.77 -2.41 -9.28
C LEU A 165 -16.49 -1.92 -10.53
N GLY A 166 -15.75 -1.59 -11.59
CA GLY A 166 -16.24 -0.86 -12.74
C GLY A 166 -16.38 0.64 -12.49
N TYR A 167 -16.52 1.40 -13.58
CA TYR A 167 -16.47 2.86 -13.59
C TYR A 167 -17.55 3.50 -12.70
N ASP A 168 -18.81 3.07 -12.81
CA ASP A 168 -19.94 3.69 -12.11
C ASP A 168 -19.84 3.57 -10.58
N ARG A 169 -19.52 2.39 -10.09
CA ARG A 169 -19.34 2.17 -8.64
C ARG A 169 -18.15 2.92 -8.11
N THR A 170 -17.03 2.92 -8.82
CA THR A 170 -15.82 3.67 -8.45
C THR A 170 -16.10 5.17 -8.37
N LYS A 171 -16.78 5.73 -9.37
CA LYS A 171 -17.18 7.14 -9.38
C LYS A 171 -18.04 7.49 -8.15
N LYS A 172 -19.09 6.69 -7.87
CA LYS A 172 -19.95 6.90 -6.70
C LYS A 172 -19.17 6.81 -5.39
N LEU A 173 -18.22 5.87 -5.30
CA LEU A 173 -17.38 5.70 -4.12
C LEU A 173 -16.49 6.92 -3.87
N PHE A 174 -15.80 7.42 -4.89
CA PHE A 174 -14.90 8.57 -4.74
C PHE A 174 -15.65 9.89 -4.55
N MET A 175 -16.81 10.07 -5.16
CA MET A 175 -17.62 11.29 -5.03
C MET A 175 -18.45 11.34 -3.74
N SER A 176 -18.53 10.25 -3.00
CA SER A 176 -19.19 10.20 -1.70
C SER A 176 -18.27 10.69 -0.59
N HIS A 177 -18.80 11.51 0.32
CA HIS A 177 -18.10 11.91 1.55
C HIS A 177 -18.10 10.82 2.63
N LYS A 178 -18.87 9.72 2.43
CA LYS A 178 -19.01 8.67 3.43
C LYS A 178 -17.73 7.83 3.48
N ASP A 179 -17.19 7.66 4.68
CA ASP A 179 -16.14 6.67 4.96
C ASP A 179 -16.68 5.25 4.81
N ILE A 180 -15.79 4.30 4.61
CA ILE A 180 -16.12 2.89 4.39
C ILE A 180 -15.55 2.09 5.57
N ASN A 181 -16.39 1.36 6.30
CA ASN A 181 -15.91 0.46 7.34
C ASN A 181 -15.39 -0.88 6.77
N ALA A 182 -14.76 -1.69 7.62
CA ALA A 182 -14.16 -2.97 7.22
C ALA A 182 -15.14 -3.93 6.55
N ILE A 183 -16.37 -4.03 7.07
CA ILE A 183 -17.40 -4.95 6.53
C ILE A 183 -17.91 -4.43 5.17
N GLU A 184 -18.18 -3.13 5.06
CA GLU A 184 -18.57 -2.51 3.78
C GLU A 184 -17.46 -2.70 2.73
N ALA A 185 -16.19 -2.54 3.11
CA ALA A 185 -15.03 -2.77 2.23
C ALA A 185 -14.95 -4.24 1.77
N GLN A 186 -15.23 -5.19 2.65
CA GLN A 186 -15.28 -6.61 2.29
C GLN A 186 -16.44 -6.90 1.33
N MET A 187 -17.63 -6.37 1.60
CA MET A 187 -18.78 -6.53 0.70
C MET A 187 -18.56 -5.92 -0.68
N LEU A 188 -17.78 -4.85 -0.77
CA LEU A 188 -17.36 -4.23 -2.03
C LEU A 188 -16.21 -4.98 -2.72
N GLY A 189 -15.57 -5.95 -2.07
CA GLY A 189 -14.39 -6.65 -2.60
C GLY A 189 -13.09 -5.85 -2.50
N LEU A 190 -13.06 -4.74 -1.75
CA LEU A 190 -11.83 -3.97 -1.48
C LEU A 190 -10.90 -4.73 -0.53
N VAL A 191 -11.48 -5.60 0.29
CA VAL A 191 -10.82 -6.41 1.32
C VAL A 191 -11.28 -7.85 1.17
N ASP A 192 -10.33 -8.78 1.27
CA ASP A 192 -10.61 -10.21 1.14
C ASP A 192 -11.02 -10.84 2.47
N GLN A 193 -10.47 -10.35 3.60
CA GLN A 193 -10.76 -10.88 4.92
C GLN A 193 -10.78 -9.80 6.01
N VAL A 194 -11.74 -9.91 6.93
CA VAL A 194 -11.84 -9.05 8.12
C VAL A 194 -11.65 -9.92 9.36
N VAL A 195 -10.74 -9.53 10.26
CA VAL A 195 -10.39 -10.29 11.47
C VAL A 195 -10.30 -9.38 12.71
N PRO A 196 -10.42 -9.92 13.93
CA PRO A 196 -10.10 -9.16 15.13
C PRO A 196 -8.64 -8.66 15.08
N LEU A 197 -8.39 -7.45 15.61
CA LEU A 197 -7.05 -6.85 15.62
C LEU A 197 -5.97 -7.79 16.17
N ALA A 198 -6.26 -8.46 17.30
CA ALA A 198 -5.33 -9.39 17.93
C ALA A 198 -4.94 -10.58 17.04
N LYS A 199 -5.70 -10.84 15.97
CA LYS A 199 -5.45 -11.94 15.01
C LYS A 199 -4.85 -11.48 13.68
N LEU A 200 -4.72 -10.18 13.46
CA LEU A 200 -4.35 -9.61 12.16
C LEU A 200 -2.99 -10.13 11.66
N GLU A 201 -1.94 -9.94 12.46
CA GLU A 201 -0.58 -10.37 12.10
C GLU A 201 -0.48 -11.89 11.98
N GLU A 202 -1.05 -12.65 12.94
CA GLU A 202 -1.09 -14.10 12.93
C GLU A 202 -1.77 -14.64 11.68
N THR A 203 -2.94 -14.08 11.32
CA THR A 203 -3.69 -14.51 10.13
C THR A 203 -2.91 -14.24 8.84
N ALA A 204 -2.26 -13.07 8.72
CA ALA A 204 -1.46 -12.74 7.55
C ALA A 204 -0.26 -13.68 7.39
N ILE A 205 0.43 -14.00 8.49
CA ILE A 205 1.57 -14.93 8.49
C ILE A 205 1.11 -16.34 8.15
N GLN A 206 0.01 -16.82 8.75
CA GLN A 206 -0.52 -18.15 8.47
C GLN A 206 -0.92 -18.28 6.99
N MET A 207 -1.62 -17.30 6.44
CA MET A 207 -1.97 -17.26 5.02
C MET A 207 -0.72 -17.32 4.13
N ALA A 208 0.33 -16.57 4.49
CA ALA A 208 1.58 -16.59 3.75
C ALA A 208 2.26 -17.96 3.80
N GLN A 209 2.29 -18.60 4.97
CA GLN A 209 2.81 -19.96 5.15
C GLN A 209 2.03 -20.99 4.33
N ASP A 210 0.71 -20.91 4.32
CA ASP A 210 -0.15 -21.77 3.50
C ASP A 210 0.14 -21.60 2.00
N TRP A 211 0.43 -20.38 1.57
CA TRP A 211 0.81 -20.09 0.18
C TRP A 211 2.20 -20.64 -0.18
N THR A 212 3.14 -20.69 0.76
CA THR A 212 4.46 -21.30 0.49
C THR A 212 4.40 -22.80 0.18
N GLN A 213 3.31 -23.47 0.57
CA GLN A 213 3.08 -24.90 0.30
C GLN A 213 2.51 -25.14 -1.12
N ARG A 214 2.07 -24.09 -1.81
CA ARG A 214 1.53 -24.16 -3.18
C ARG A 214 2.64 -24.05 -4.23
N SER A 215 2.33 -24.35 -5.47
CA SER A 215 3.25 -24.11 -6.60
C SER A 215 3.50 -22.60 -6.78
N ILE A 216 4.62 -22.12 -6.26
CA ILE A 216 5.02 -20.71 -6.41
C ILE A 216 5.21 -20.34 -7.89
N CYS A 217 5.67 -21.28 -8.73
CA CYS A 217 5.78 -21.06 -10.16
C CYS A 217 4.41 -20.73 -10.79
N SER A 218 3.37 -21.49 -10.41
CA SER A 218 2.00 -21.24 -10.88
C SER A 218 1.46 -19.90 -10.36
N MET A 219 1.67 -19.57 -9.09
CA MET A 219 1.23 -18.29 -8.52
C MET A 219 1.92 -17.09 -9.19
N LYS A 220 3.23 -17.18 -9.42
CA LYS A 220 4.00 -16.19 -10.20
C LYS A 220 3.42 -16.03 -11.62
N GLY A 221 3.12 -17.15 -12.27
CA GLY A 221 2.54 -17.16 -13.61
C GLY A 221 1.16 -16.48 -13.66
N ILE A 222 0.27 -16.83 -12.73
CA ILE A 222 -1.07 -16.24 -12.60
C ILE A 222 -0.97 -14.74 -12.37
N LYS A 223 -0.12 -14.30 -11.42
CA LYS A 223 0.08 -12.88 -11.13
C LYS A 223 0.54 -12.11 -12.38
N ARG A 224 1.48 -12.66 -13.17
CA ARG A 224 1.93 -12.03 -14.43
C ARG A 224 0.83 -11.95 -15.48
N LEU A 225 -0.02 -12.98 -15.60
CA LEU A 225 -1.15 -12.97 -16.52
C LEU A 225 -2.18 -11.89 -16.14
N ILE A 226 -2.50 -11.76 -14.83
CA ILE A 226 -3.44 -10.75 -14.34
C ILE A 226 -2.86 -9.34 -14.54
N ASN A 227 -1.58 -9.15 -14.28
CA ASN A 227 -0.89 -7.87 -14.33
C ASN A 227 -0.28 -7.55 -15.72
N TYR A 228 -0.76 -8.18 -16.76
CA TYR A 228 -0.19 -8.01 -18.11
C TYR A 228 -0.27 -6.55 -18.60
N SER A 229 -1.30 -5.79 -18.17
CA SER A 229 -1.48 -4.37 -18.50
C SER A 229 -0.79 -3.40 -17.50
N ILE A 230 0.38 -3.78 -16.99
CA ILE A 230 1.12 -2.98 -15.99
C ILE A 230 1.57 -1.61 -16.52
N GLU A 231 1.80 -1.48 -17.82
CA GLU A 231 2.17 -0.19 -18.42
C GLU A 231 1.02 0.81 -18.33
N ASP A 232 -0.25 0.38 -18.41
CA ASP A 232 -1.42 1.24 -18.18
C ASP A 232 -1.38 1.83 -16.76
N LEU A 233 -0.95 1.04 -15.75
CA LEU A 233 -0.79 1.56 -14.38
C LEU A 233 0.31 2.60 -14.31
N LYS A 234 1.44 2.38 -14.96
CA LYS A 234 2.56 3.33 -14.97
C LYS A 234 2.15 4.67 -15.58
N ASP A 235 1.45 4.62 -16.72
CA ASP A 235 0.93 5.82 -17.39
C ASP A 235 -0.11 6.53 -16.53
N TYR A 236 -1.01 5.76 -15.88
CA TYR A 236 -1.99 6.29 -14.95
C TYR A 236 -1.34 7.00 -13.75
N LEU A 237 -0.35 6.40 -13.11
CA LEU A 237 0.35 7.01 -11.96
C LEU A 237 1.06 8.31 -12.34
N SER A 238 1.63 8.37 -13.54
CA SER A 238 2.21 9.60 -14.08
C SER A 238 1.14 10.68 -14.28
N PHE A 239 -0.01 10.31 -14.86
CA PHE A 239 -1.16 11.21 -15.03
C PHE A 239 -1.72 11.68 -13.68
N GLU A 240 -1.94 10.77 -12.72
CA GLU A 240 -2.41 11.08 -11.37
C GLU A 240 -1.50 12.10 -10.68
N SER A 241 -0.18 11.93 -10.79
CA SER A 241 0.81 12.85 -10.22
C SER A 241 0.76 14.23 -10.87
N GLN A 242 0.56 14.31 -12.19
CA GLN A 242 0.43 15.57 -12.92
C GLN A 242 -0.86 16.31 -12.52
N GLU A 243 -1.98 15.60 -12.42
CA GLU A 243 -3.26 16.19 -12.01
C GLU A 243 -3.20 16.69 -10.55
N LEU A 244 -2.57 15.93 -9.64
CA LEU A 244 -2.34 16.37 -8.28
C LEU A 244 -1.53 17.67 -8.21
N LEU A 245 -0.43 17.78 -8.97
CA LEU A 245 0.41 18.98 -9.02
C LEU A 245 -0.31 20.19 -9.63
N LYS A 246 -1.23 19.98 -10.57
CA LYS A 246 -2.09 21.06 -11.10
C LYS A 246 -3.08 21.54 -10.03
N THR A 247 -3.76 20.62 -9.36
CA THR A 247 -4.76 20.92 -8.33
C THR A 247 -4.14 21.72 -7.17
N ILE A 248 -2.97 21.31 -6.69
CA ILE A 248 -2.24 22.01 -5.62
C ILE A 248 -1.78 23.41 -6.06
N GLY A 249 -1.47 23.62 -7.32
CA GLY A 249 -1.04 24.94 -7.85
C GLY A 249 -2.19 25.91 -8.12
N THR A 250 -3.45 25.49 -7.90
CA THR A 250 -4.66 26.32 -8.08
C THR A 250 -5.32 26.71 -6.76
N VAL A 251 -4.84 26.19 -5.65
CA VAL A 251 -5.23 26.57 -4.28
C VAL A 251 -4.19 27.52 -3.71
#